data_4b41cb050e9726dcb99325abe6d47044
#
_entry.id   4b41cb050e9726dcb99325abe6d47044
#
_cell.length_a   1.000
_cell.length_b   1.000
_cell.length_c   1.000
_cell.angle_alpha   90.00
_cell.angle_beta   90.00
_cell.angle_gamma   90.00
#
_symmetry.space_group_name_H-M   'P 1'
#
loop_
_entity.id
_entity.type
_entity.pdbx_description
1 polymer ?
#
loop_
_entity_poly.entity_id
_entity_poly.type
_entity_poly.pdbx_seq_one_letter_code
_entity_poly.pdbx_strand_id
1 'polypeptide(L)'
;MHRFIRPAVLSDTGPAAALLGRAFADDRLYVWVIPDEHVRRQRLPGLFAAQLGIAHLGGFETDVMCADGQILGCAVWSPPGASPSVLQQLVGLATFPLIPWSRMAVALSTFHQIGRARPKEPPHWYLSCLGVDPPAQRTGVARGLLTPRLAQCDEARARAALISGGANVPFYEALGFTATLKINISGNGPTHWVMWRNPRPGGKRVRRGVD
;
A
#
# COMPACT_ATOMS: atom_id res chain seq x y z
N MET A 1 -10.89 -8.61 22.25
CA MET A 1 -10.96 -7.64 21.14
C MET A 1 -11.24 -8.40 19.85
N HIS A 2 -12.46 -8.29 19.31
CA HIS A 2 -12.83 -9.00 18.08
C HIS A 2 -12.36 -8.18 16.88
N ARG A 3 -11.44 -8.72 16.06
CA ARG A 3 -10.95 -8.08 14.84
C ARG A 3 -11.64 -8.68 13.63
N PHE A 4 -12.06 -7.85 12.71
CA PHE A 4 -12.62 -8.27 11.43
C PHE A 4 -12.14 -7.40 10.28
N ILE A 5 -12.13 -7.96 9.07
CA ILE A 5 -11.76 -7.27 7.85
C ILE A 5 -13.01 -7.06 7.02
N ARG A 6 -13.12 -5.89 6.43
CA ARG A 6 -14.17 -5.57 5.46
C ARG A 6 -13.65 -4.64 4.37
N PRO A 7 -14.32 -4.59 3.23
CA PRO A 7 -14.09 -3.53 2.26
C PRO A 7 -14.33 -2.15 2.90
N ALA A 8 -13.51 -1.19 2.52
CA ALA A 8 -13.69 0.20 2.95
C ALA A 8 -14.89 0.83 2.24
N VAL A 9 -15.63 1.64 2.98
CA VAL A 9 -16.69 2.49 2.43
C VAL A 9 -16.23 3.96 2.40
N LEU A 10 -16.93 4.83 1.70
CA LEU A 10 -16.52 6.23 1.51
C LEU A 10 -16.29 6.98 2.84
N SER A 11 -17.09 6.69 3.87
CA SER A 11 -16.94 7.27 5.22
C SER A 11 -15.65 6.85 5.93
N ASP A 12 -14.99 5.77 5.49
CA ASP A 12 -13.71 5.34 6.06
C ASP A 12 -12.53 6.18 5.55
N THR A 13 -12.70 6.95 4.46
CA THR A 13 -11.61 7.70 3.83
C THR A 13 -10.88 8.61 4.83
N GLY A 14 -11.60 9.39 5.61
CA GLY A 14 -11.00 10.27 6.62
C GLY A 14 -10.25 9.52 7.73
N PRO A 15 -10.91 8.59 8.44
CA PRO A 15 -10.26 7.78 9.47
C PRO A 15 -9.06 6.97 8.94
N ALA A 16 -9.17 6.34 7.77
CA ALA A 16 -8.06 5.58 7.16
C ALA A 16 -6.91 6.50 6.75
N ALA A 17 -7.19 7.69 6.18
CA ALA A 17 -6.16 8.65 5.82
C ALA A 17 -5.41 9.18 7.05
N ALA A 18 -6.11 9.47 8.14
CA ALA A 18 -5.49 9.87 9.40
C ALA A 18 -4.59 8.77 9.97
N LEU A 19 -5.05 7.51 9.94
CA LEU A 19 -4.26 6.34 10.31
C LEU A 19 -3.01 6.22 9.46
N LEU A 20 -3.15 6.28 8.13
CA LEU A 20 -2.01 6.18 7.19
C LEU A 20 -1.03 7.33 7.43
N GLY A 21 -1.53 8.56 7.67
CA GLY A 21 -0.70 9.71 8.03
C GLY A 21 0.20 9.43 9.24
N ARG A 22 -0.35 8.80 10.30
CA ARG A 22 0.43 8.38 11.48
C ARG A 22 1.39 7.23 11.18
N ALA A 23 0.91 6.22 10.43
CA ALA A 23 1.70 5.04 10.10
C ALA A 23 2.94 5.35 9.26
N PHE A 24 2.84 6.35 8.39
CA PHE A 24 3.91 6.75 7.47
C PHE A 24 4.67 8.01 7.92
N ALA A 25 4.36 8.57 9.10
CA ALA A 25 5.02 9.78 9.59
C ALA A 25 6.55 9.65 9.66
N ASP A 26 7.04 8.45 10.02
CA ASP A 26 8.47 8.18 10.17
C ASP A 26 9.01 7.25 9.06
N ASP A 27 8.22 7.02 8.00
CA ASP A 27 8.67 6.27 6.83
C ASP A 27 9.75 7.04 6.07
N ARG A 28 10.83 6.35 5.71
CA ARG A 28 12.01 6.95 5.07
C ARG A 28 11.71 7.68 3.77
N LEU A 29 10.69 7.23 3.00
CA LEU A 29 10.28 7.91 1.77
C LEU A 29 9.68 9.27 2.07
N TYR A 30 8.75 9.33 3.02
CA TYR A 30 8.08 10.57 3.38
C TYR A 30 9.00 11.52 4.16
N VAL A 31 9.91 10.99 4.98
CA VAL A 31 10.98 11.78 5.61
C VAL A 31 11.89 12.40 4.54
N TRP A 32 12.21 11.66 3.49
CA TRP A 32 12.99 12.17 2.36
C TRP A 32 12.27 13.28 1.57
N VAL A 33 10.98 13.07 1.28
CA VAL A 33 10.16 14.02 0.50
C VAL A 33 9.81 15.26 1.32
N ILE A 34 9.44 15.09 2.59
CA ILE A 34 9.04 16.16 3.53
C ILE A 34 9.89 16.01 4.80
N PRO A 35 11.11 16.56 4.85
CA PRO A 35 12.03 16.38 5.99
C PRO A 35 11.51 16.97 7.31
N ASP A 36 10.82 18.12 7.23
CA ASP A 36 10.23 18.74 8.42
C ASP A 36 9.12 17.86 8.99
N GLU A 37 9.32 17.41 10.24
CA GLU A 37 8.41 16.49 10.91
C GLU A 37 7.03 17.09 11.15
N HIS A 38 6.96 18.36 11.58
CA HIS A 38 5.70 19.02 11.85
C HIS A 38 4.88 19.16 10.59
N VAL A 39 5.50 19.66 9.50
CA VAL A 39 4.87 19.78 8.18
C VAL A 39 4.44 18.41 7.66
N ARG A 40 5.29 17.39 7.80
CA ARG A 40 4.99 16.03 7.37
C ARG A 40 3.77 15.46 8.07
N ARG A 41 3.73 15.52 9.41
CA ARG A 41 2.59 15.03 10.21
C ARG A 41 1.30 15.76 9.88
N GLN A 42 1.36 17.06 9.59
CA GLN A 42 0.21 17.85 9.20
C GLN A 42 -0.30 17.51 7.78
N ARG A 43 0.59 17.23 6.82
CA ARG A 43 0.26 17.07 5.41
C ARG A 43 -0.09 15.64 4.99
N LEU A 44 0.52 14.64 5.62
CA LEU A 44 0.32 13.24 5.25
C LEU A 44 -1.15 12.79 5.28
N PRO A 45 -1.99 13.15 6.28
CA PRO A 45 -3.40 12.76 6.23
C PRO A 45 -4.12 13.25 4.97
N GLY A 46 -3.87 14.49 4.54
CA GLY A 46 -4.44 15.05 3.31
C GLY A 46 -3.93 14.32 2.04
N LEU A 47 -2.64 13.99 1.99
CA LEU A 47 -2.06 13.20 0.89
C LEU A 47 -2.72 11.82 0.80
N PHE A 48 -2.89 11.13 1.92
CA PHE A 48 -3.55 9.82 1.93
C PHE A 48 -5.04 9.89 1.67
N ALA A 49 -5.74 10.96 2.11
CA ALA A 49 -7.16 11.15 1.77
C ALA A 49 -7.34 11.28 0.25
N ALA A 50 -6.51 12.07 -0.41
CA ALA A 50 -6.54 12.18 -1.87
C ALA A 50 -6.19 10.85 -2.55
N GLN A 51 -5.18 10.12 -2.07
CA GLN A 51 -4.79 8.82 -2.60
C GLN A 51 -5.92 7.78 -2.46
N LEU A 52 -6.61 7.72 -1.32
CA LEU A 52 -7.75 6.82 -1.10
C LEU A 52 -8.95 7.23 -1.97
N GLY A 53 -9.21 8.53 -2.15
CA GLY A 53 -10.23 9.03 -3.07
C GLY A 53 -9.95 8.61 -4.52
N ILE A 54 -8.70 8.75 -4.98
CA ILE A 54 -8.25 8.29 -6.29
C ILE A 54 -8.43 6.77 -6.43
N ALA A 55 -8.07 6.01 -5.40
CA ALA A 55 -8.20 4.57 -5.38
C ALA A 55 -9.67 4.15 -5.52
N HIS A 56 -10.57 4.80 -4.77
CA HIS A 56 -12.01 4.54 -4.83
C HIS A 56 -12.59 4.82 -6.22
N LEU A 57 -12.26 5.97 -6.82
CA LEU A 57 -12.71 6.35 -8.17
C LEU A 57 -12.10 5.46 -9.27
N GLY A 58 -10.93 4.90 -9.02
CA GLY A 58 -10.19 4.07 -9.97
C GLY A 58 -10.49 2.57 -9.91
N GLY A 59 -11.48 2.16 -9.10
CA GLY A 59 -11.83 0.75 -8.95
C GLY A 59 -10.75 -0.07 -8.22
N PHE A 60 -9.93 0.59 -7.40
CA PHE A 60 -9.00 -0.12 -6.51
C PHE A 60 -9.77 -0.68 -5.32
N GLU A 61 -9.36 -1.84 -4.87
CA GLU A 61 -9.96 -2.48 -3.72
C GLU A 61 -9.23 -2.07 -2.44
N THR A 62 -9.97 -1.50 -1.52
CA THR A 62 -9.44 -1.04 -0.22
C THR A 62 -10.07 -1.88 0.87
N ASP A 63 -9.23 -2.56 1.65
CA ASP A 63 -9.65 -3.35 2.81
C ASP A 63 -9.21 -2.65 4.10
N VAL A 64 -10.08 -2.64 5.09
CA VAL A 64 -9.79 -2.13 6.44
C VAL A 64 -9.96 -3.23 7.48
N MET A 65 -9.05 -3.29 8.44
CA MET A 65 -9.22 -4.11 9.64
C MET A 65 -9.76 -3.24 10.77
N CYS A 66 -10.87 -3.65 11.32
CA CYS A 66 -11.57 -2.94 12.39
C CYS A 66 -11.58 -3.74 13.70
N ALA A 67 -11.55 -3.03 14.82
CA ALA A 67 -11.89 -3.56 16.13
C ALA A 67 -12.50 -2.44 16.99
N ASP A 68 -13.53 -2.75 17.75
CA ASP A 68 -14.21 -1.85 18.68
C ASP A 68 -14.59 -0.49 18.03
N GLY A 69 -15.07 -0.56 16.78
CA GLY A 69 -15.47 0.62 15.98
C GLY A 69 -14.32 1.45 15.39
N GLN A 70 -13.06 1.07 15.61
CA GLN A 70 -11.89 1.79 15.09
C GLN A 70 -11.20 1.02 13.96
N ILE A 71 -10.64 1.75 13.00
CA ILE A 71 -9.78 1.18 11.95
C ILE A 71 -8.37 1.02 12.53
N LEU A 72 -7.86 -0.22 12.50
CA LEU A 72 -6.51 -0.57 12.98
C LEU A 72 -5.49 -0.61 11.84
N GLY A 73 -5.93 -0.78 10.61
CA GLY A 73 -5.06 -0.83 9.43
C GLY A 73 -5.86 -0.79 8.14
N CYS A 74 -5.17 -0.45 7.07
CA CYS A 74 -5.72 -0.28 5.74
C CYS A 74 -4.77 -0.85 4.69
N ALA A 75 -5.31 -1.58 3.72
CA ALA A 75 -4.58 -2.09 2.55
C ALA A 75 -5.31 -1.68 1.27
N VAL A 76 -4.57 -1.13 0.30
CA VAL A 76 -5.09 -0.68 -1.00
C VAL A 76 -4.49 -1.51 -2.10
N TRP A 77 -5.34 -2.19 -2.86
CA TRP A 77 -4.95 -3.06 -3.95
C TRP A 77 -5.45 -2.56 -5.31
N SER A 78 -4.57 -2.53 -6.28
CA SER A 78 -4.90 -2.30 -7.68
C SER A 78 -5.11 -3.67 -8.35
N PRO A 79 -6.29 -3.94 -8.95
CA PRO A 79 -6.54 -5.20 -9.65
C PRO A 79 -5.68 -5.36 -10.90
N PRO A 80 -5.53 -6.61 -11.42
CA PRO A 80 -4.83 -6.85 -12.67
C PRO A 80 -5.39 -6.03 -13.84
N GLY A 81 -4.50 -5.40 -14.62
CA GLY A 81 -4.89 -4.58 -15.77
C GLY A 81 -5.39 -3.18 -15.43
N ALA A 82 -5.50 -2.82 -14.15
CA ALA A 82 -5.84 -1.45 -13.78
C ALA A 82 -4.71 -0.49 -14.19
N SER A 83 -5.07 0.48 -15.01
CA SER A 83 -4.20 1.59 -15.39
C SER A 83 -4.71 2.88 -14.75
N PRO A 84 -3.83 3.80 -14.35
CA PRO A 84 -4.26 5.10 -13.87
C PRO A 84 -5.11 5.81 -14.93
N SER A 85 -6.36 6.13 -14.59
CA SER A 85 -7.21 6.94 -15.46
C SER A 85 -6.70 8.37 -15.53
N VAL A 86 -7.14 9.13 -16.54
CA VAL A 86 -6.84 10.57 -16.65
C VAL A 86 -7.30 11.31 -15.38
N LEU A 87 -8.46 10.93 -14.83
CA LEU A 87 -8.98 11.50 -13.59
C LEU A 87 -8.03 11.25 -12.40
N GLN A 88 -7.48 10.03 -12.29
CA GLN A 88 -6.50 9.70 -11.25
C GLN A 88 -5.22 10.52 -11.37
N GLN A 89 -4.77 10.78 -12.60
CA GLN A 89 -3.61 11.63 -12.86
C GLN A 89 -3.90 13.09 -12.46
N LEU A 90 -5.08 13.62 -12.79
CA LEU A 90 -5.51 14.98 -12.42
C LEU A 90 -5.64 15.14 -10.91
N VAL A 91 -6.27 14.18 -10.22
CA VAL A 91 -6.37 14.23 -8.74
C VAL A 91 -4.99 14.06 -8.11
N GLY A 92 -4.09 13.25 -8.70
CA GLY A 92 -2.69 13.19 -8.30
C GLY A 92 -2.03 14.57 -8.34
N LEU A 93 -2.26 15.34 -9.39
CA LEU A 93 -1.78 16.73 -9.48
C LEU A 93 -2.35 17.63 -8.38
N ALA A 94 -3.61 17.45 -7.99
CA ALA A 94 -4.24 18.21 -6.90
C ALA A 94 -3.61 17.96 -5.51
N THR A 95 -2.79 16.91 -5.35
CA THR A 95 -2.04 16.67 -4.11
C THR A 95 -0.74 17.46 -4.00
N PHE A 96 -0.23 18.03 -5.09
CA PHE A 96 1.01 18.79 -5.08
C PHE A 96 1.03 19.97 -4.09
N PRO A 97 -0.03 20.75 -3.89
CA PRO A 97 -0.04 21.83 -2.89
C PRO A 97 0.24 21.33 -1.45
N LEU A 98 0.08 20.04 -1.20
CA LEU A 98 0.37 19.43 0.11
C LEU A 98 1.87 19.16 0.32
N ILE A 99 2.68 19.26 -0.74
CA ILE A 99 4.14 19.14 -0.66
C ILE A 99 4.76 20.55 -0.62
N PRO A 100 5.68 20.83 0.31
CA PRO A 100 6.37 22.12 0.34
C PRO A 100 7.02 22.43 -1.02
N TRP A 101 6.85 23.67 -1.51
CA TRP A 101 7.36 24.06 -2.82
C TRP A 101 8.85 23.79 -2.99
N SER A 102 9.65 24.04 -1.94
CA SER A 102 11.09 23.75 -1.92
C SER A 102 11.45 22.27 -2.09
N ARG A 103 10.49 21.36 -1.90
CA ARG A 103 10.67 19.89 -2.02
C ARG A 103 9.96 19.30 -3.25
N MET A 104 9.29 20.12 -4.03
CA MET A 104 8.49 19.69 -5.19
C MET A 104 9.33 18.89 -6.21
N ALA A 105 10.50 19.40 -6.58
CA ALA A 105 11.39 18.71 -7.53
C ALA A 105 11.83 17.33 -7.00
N VAL A 106 12.14 17.24 -5.70
CA VAL A 106 12.52 15.99 -5.04
C VAL A 106 11.33 15.02 -5.05
N ALA A 107 10.14 15.48 -4.71
CA ALA A 107 8.92 14.66 -4.70
C ALA A 107 8.61 14.13 -6.11
N LEU A 108 8.58 15.02 -7.12
CA LEU A 108 8.33 14.64 -8.51
C LEU A 108 9.33 13.61 -9.01
N SER A 109 10.63 13.84 -8.80
CA SER A 109 11.69 12.90 -9.20
C SER A 109 11.51 11.55 -8.48
N THR A 110 11.25 11.57 -7.18
CA THR A 110 11.10 10.37 -6.36
C THR A 110 9.91 9.53 -6.83
N PHE A 111 8.72 10.14 -6.94
CA PHE A 111 7.52 9.41 -7.38
C PHE A 111 7.57 9.00 -8.85
N HIS A 112 8.26 9.77 -9.70
CA HIS A 112 8.52 9.35 -11.08
C HIS A 112 9.39 8.08 -11.14
N GLN A 113 10.49 8.03 -10.38
CA GLN A 113 11.38 6.87 -10.32
C GLN A 113 10.65 5.62 -9.81
N ILE A 114 9.86 5.76 -8.72
CA ILE A 114 9.03 4.67 -8.19
C ILE A 114 7.99 4.24 -9.23
N GLY A 115 7.30 5.19 -9.85
CA GLY A 115 6.28 4.91 -10.86
C GLY A 115 6.83 4.18 -12.09
N ARG A 116 8.05 4.54 -12.54
CA ARG A 116 8.72 3.83 -13.65
C ARG A 116 9.11 2.41 -13.30
N ALA A 117 9.47 2.17 -12.03
CA ALA A 117 9.85 0.84 -11.55
C ALA A 117 8.63 -0.03 -11.22
N ARG A 118 7.42 0.55 -11.16
CA ARG A 118 6.21 -0.24 -10.92
C ARG A 118 6.05 -1.28 -12.03
N PRO A 119 5.87 -2.56 -11.65
CA PRO A 119 5.63 -3.62 -12.63
C PRO A 119 4.39 -3.33 -13.48
N LYS A 120 4.48 -3.62 -14.79
CA LYS A 120 3.36 -3.47 -15.74
C LYS A 120 2.88 -4.82 -16.23
N GLU A 121 3.81 -5.73 -16.49
CA GLU A 121 3.55 -7.06 -17.03
C GLU A 121 4.27 -8.13 -16.20
N PRO A 122 3.74 -9.32 -16.09
CA PRO A 122 2.39 -9.76 -16.52
C PRO A 122 1.28 -9.16 -15.64
N PRO A 123 -0.01 -9.27 -16.03
CA PRO A 123 -1.14 -8.82 -15.21
C PRO A 123 -1.06 -9.38 -13.79
N HIS A 124 -1.22 -8.53 -12.78
CA HIS A 124 -1.02 -8.90 -11.38
C HIS A 124 -1.81 -7.98 -10.44
N TRP A 125 -2.07 -8.44 -9.24
CA TRP A 125 -2.52 -7.60 -8.14
C TRP A 125 -1.35 -6.74 -7.63
N TYR A 126 -1.56 -5.46 -7.49
CA TYR A 126 -0.53 -4.57 -6.98
C TYR A 126 -0.94 -3.94 -5.65
N LEU A 127 -0.18 -4.22 -4.59
CA LEU A 127 -0.35 -3.59 -3.28
C LEU A 127 0.20 -2.16 -3.35
N SER A 128 -0.73 -1.19 -3.45
CA SER A 128 -0.38 0.23 -3.59
C SER A 128 -0.05 0.89 -2.25
N CYS A 129 -0.73 0.46 -1.18
CA CYS A 129 -0.51 0.99 0.17
C CYS A 129 -0.87 -0.07 1.22
N LEU A 130 -0.10 -0.13 2.29
CA LEU A 130 -0.39 -0.90 3.49
C LEU A 130 0.06 -0.09 4.70
N GLY A 131 -0.87 0.27 5.57
CA GLY A 131 -0.56 0.96 6.82
C GLY A 131 -1.30 0.36 8.00
N VAL A 132 -0.65 0.37 9.15
CA VAL A 132 -1.20 -0.07 10.43
C VAL A 132 -0.98 1.04 11.44
N ASP A 133 -2.02 1.38 12.19
CA ASP A 133 -1.93 2.41 13.23
C ASP A 133 -0.80 2.07 14.22
N PRO A 134 0.08 3.01 14.56
CA PRO A 134 1.23 2.76 15.42
C PRO A 134 0.93 1.93 16.67
N PRO A 135 -0.15 2.16 17.44
CA PRO A 135 -0.48 1.33 18.60
C PRO A 135 -0.85 -0.13 18.26
N ALA A 136 -1.29 -0.38 17.03
CA ALA A 136 -1.69 -1.71 16.57
C ALA A 136 -0.60 -2.45 15.76
N GLN A 137 0.56 -1.82 15.56
CA GLN A 137 1.68 -2.45 14.87
C GLN A 137 2.23 -3.65 15.65
N ARG A 138 2.82 -4.60 14.91
CA ARG A 138 3.37 -5.86 15.46
C ARG A 138 2.37 -6.77 16.16
N THR A 139 1.07 -6.51 16.03
CA THR A 139 -0.02 -7.34 16.58
C THR A 139 -0.71 -8.22 15.52
N GLY A 140 -0.10 -8.39 14.33
CA GLY A 140 -0.63 -9.23 13.26
C GLY A 140 -1.60 -8.55 12.30
N VAL A 141 -1.96 -7.27 12.50
CA VAL A 141 -2.91 -6.52 11.65
C VAL A 141 -2.50 -6.52 10.18
N ALA A 142 -1.25 -6.16 9.87
CA ALA A 142 -0.76 -6.15 8.49
C ALA A 142 -0.87 -7.52 7.81
N ARG A 143 -0.44 -8.59 8.50
CA ARG A 143 -0.55 -9.97 7.99
C ARG A 143 -2.02 -10.35 7.77
N GLY A 144 -2.88 -10.05 8.73
CA GLY A 144 -4.32 -10.31 8.63
C GLY A 144 -4.93 -9.65 7.41
N LEU A 145 -4.66 -8.36 7.16
CA LEU A 145 -5.14 -7.62 5.99
C LEU A 145 -4.71 -8.24 4.65
N LEU A 146 -3.48 -8.73 4.57
CA LEU A 146 -2.95 -9.26 3.31
C LEU A 146 -3.38 -10.71 3.04
N THR A 147 -3.57 -11.52 4.08
CA THR A 147 -3.84 -12.97 3.95
C THR A 147 -5.04 -13.30 3.07
N PRO A 148 -6.22 -12.68 3.21
CA PRO A 148 -7.37 -13.00 2.36
C PRO A 148 -7.11 -12.72 0.88
N ARG A 149 -6.51 -11.58 0.56
CA ARG A 149 -6.18 -11.22 -0.84
C ARG A 149 -5.14 -12.14 -1.43
N LEU A 150 -4.10 -12.49 -0.67
CA LEU A 150 -3.09 -13.43 -1.14
C LEU A 150 -3.65 -14.84 -1.36
N ALA A 151 -4.63 -15.26 -0.56
CA ALA A 151 -5.35 -16.52 -0.78
C ALA A 151 -6.16 -16.48 -2.09
N GLN A 152 -6.87 -15.37 -2.36
CA GLN A 152 -7.56 -15.16 -3.64
C GLN A 152 -6.60 -15.18 -4.84
N CYS A 153 -5.41 -14.57 -4.69
CA CYS A 153 -4.36 -14.66 -5.71
C CYS A 153 -3.94 -16.12 -5.97
N ASP A 154 -3.79 -16.91 -4.92
CA ASP A 154 -3.41 -18.32 -5.03
C ASP A 154 -4.49 -19.15 -5.74
N GLU A 155 -5.77 -18.95 -5.36
CA GLU A 155 -6.92 -19.61 -5.99
C GLU A 155 -7.08 -19.24 -7.47
N ALA A 156 -6.92 -17.96 -7.79
CA ALA A 156 -7.01 -17.45 -9.15
C ALA A 156 -5.73 -17.67 -9.99
N ARG A 157 -4.68 -18.25 -9.42
CA ARG A 157 -3.35 -18.37 -10.03
C ARG A 157 -2.78 -17.02 -10.50
N ALA A 158 -3.15 -15.95 -9.82
CA ALA A 158 -2.71 -14.60 -10.11
C ALA A 158 -1.44 -14.24 -9.33
N ARG A 159 -0.58 -13.46 -9.95
CA ARG A 159 0.59 -12.89 -9.28
C ARG A 159 0.21 -11.69 -8.45
N ALA A 160 1.04 -11.38 -7.46
CA ALA A 160 0.98 -10.14 -6.71
C ALA A 160 2.34 -9.42 -6.74
N ALA A 161 2.32 -8.09 -6.74
CA ALA A 161 3.53 -7.27 -6.70
C ALA A 161 3.36 -6.08 -5.76
N LEU A 162 4.47 -5.52 -5.33
CA LEU A 162 4.53 -4.29 -4.55
C LEU A 162 5.89 -3.61 -4.71
N ILE A 163 6.00 -2.37 -4.23
CA ILE A 163 7.27 -1.69 -3.99
C ILE A 163 7.33 -1.34 -2.51
N SER A 164 8.44 -1.66 -1.86
CA SER A 164 8.62 -1.45 -0.42
C SER A 164 9.99 -0.91 -0.08
N GLY A 165 10.07 -0.13 0.99
CA GLY A 165 11.33 0.23 1.61
C GLY A 165 12.05 -0.99 2.19
N GLY A 166 13.38 -0.94 2.23
CA GLY A 166 14.21 -2.09 2.61
C GLY A 166 13.91 -2.66 4.00
N ALA A 167 13.47 -1.84 4.95
CA ALA A 167 13.13 -2.29 6.30
C ALA A 167 11.96 -3.27 6.35
N ASN A 168 11.06 -3.22 5.36
CA ASN A 168 9.87 -4.07 5.31
C ASN A 168 10.06 -5.33 4.43
N VAL A 169 11.19 -5.47 3.74
CA VAL A 169 11.48 -6.63 2.87
C VAL A 169 11.29 -7.96 3.61
N PRO A 170 11.85 -8.18 4.82
CA PRO A 170 11.69 -9.46 5.53
C PRO A 170 10.23 -9.80 5.84
N PHE A 171 9.40 -8.79 6.13
CA PHE A 171 7.96 -8.98 6.37
C PHE A 171 7.25 -9.53 5.12
N TYR A 172 7.55 -8.97 3.94
CA TYR A 172 6.95 -9.44 2.69
C TYR A 172 7.52 -10.78 2.23
N GLU A 173 8.80 -11.05 2.46
CA GLU A 173 9.40 -12.36 2.20
C GLU A 173 8.72 -13.47 3.00
N ALA A 174 8.38 -13.22 4.27
CA ALA A 174 7.61 -14.14 5.10
C ALA A 174 6.18 -14.41 4.58
N LEU A 175 5.67 -13.57 3.66
CA LEU A 175 4.40 -13.74 2.96
C LEU A 175 4.57 -14.38 1.57
N GLY A 176 5.81 -14.70 1.17
CA GLY A 176 6.15 -15.35 -0.09
C GLY A 176 6.48 -14.40 -1.23
N PHE A 177 6.71 -13.13 -0.95
CA PHE A 177 7.28 -12.21 -1.94
C PHE A 177 8.78 -12.41 -2.06
N THR A 178 9.32 -12.10 -3.23
CA THR A 178 10.76 -12.09 -3.52
C THR A 178 11.15 -10.73 -4.05
N ALA A 179 12.20 -10.13 -3.50
CA ALA A 179 12.78 -8.90 -4.00
C ALA A 179 13.49 -9.15 -5.33
N THR A 180 13.10 -8.42 -6.38
CA THR A 180 13.57 -8.67 -7.76
C THR A 180 14.34 -7.49 -8.36
N LEU A 181 14.03 -6.26 -7.97
CA LEU A 181 14.69 -5.07 -8.48
C LEU A 181 14.92 -4.08 -7.34
N LYS A 182 16.15 -3.60 -7.21
CA LYS A 182 16.51 -2.52 -6.29
C LYS A 182 16.34 -1.16 -6.95
N ILE A 183 15.65 -0.24 -6.28
CA ILE A 183 15.45 1.13 -6.70
C ILE A 183 16.26 2.03 -5.78
N ASN A 184 17.28 2.67 -6.29
CA ASN A 184 18.04 3.70 -5.58
C ASN A 184 17.50 5.07 -6.01
N ILE A 185 16.77 5.74 -5.11
CA ILE A 185 16.25 7.07 -5.38
C ILE A 185 17.41 8.06 -5.46
N SER A 186 17.47 8.83 -6.54
CA SER A 186 18.53 9.81 -6.81
C SER A 186 18.68 10.83 -5.67
N GLY A 187 19.89 11.36 -5.48
CA GLY A 187 20.17 12.38 -4.47
C GLY A 187 20.28 11.82 -3.04
N ASN A 188 20.76 10.59 -2.87
CA ASN A 188 20.86 9.88 -1.60
C ASN A 188 19.50 9.55 -0.94
N GLY A 189 18.44 9.46 -1.73
CA GLY A 189 17.12 9.05 -1.28
C GLY A 189 17.09 7.59 -0.78
N PRO A 190 16.02 7.19 -0.13
CA PRO A 190 15.90 5.85 0.45
C PRO A 190 15.82 4.77 -0.62
N THR A 191 16.42 3.61 -0.34
CA THR A 191 16.34 2.44 -1.21
C THR A 191 14.98 1.77 -1.09
N HIS A 192 14.39 1.40 -2.23
CA HIS A 192 13.19 0.60 -2.33
C HIS A 192 13.45 -0.67 -3.14
N TRP A 193 12.51 -1.59 -3.05
CA TRP A 193 12.57 -2.88 -3.73
C TRP A 193 11.24 -3.18 -4.40
N VAL A 194 11.30 -3.55 -5.68
CA VAL A 194 10.19 -4.22 -6.36
C VAL A 194 10.15 -5.64 -5.87
N MET A 195 9.01 -6.09 -5.42
CA MET A 195 8.82 -7.43 -4.92
C MET A 195 7.68 -8.13 -5.63
N TRP A 196 7.88 -9.39 -5.98
CA TRP A 196 6.91 -10.23 -6.65
C TRP A 196 6.57 -11.45 -5.82
N ARG A 197 5.31 -11.87 -5.89
CA ARG A 197 4.82 -13.11 -5.34
C ARG A 197 4.12 -13.91 -6.44
N ASN A 198 4.61 -15.11 -6.70
CA ASN A 198 3.89 -16.08 -7.52
C ASN A 198 2.78 -16.75 -6.70
N PRO A 199 1.66 -17.17 -7.35
CA PRO A 199 0.63 -17.92 -6.67
C PRO A 199 1.21 -19.23 -6.12
N ARG A 200 0.83 -19.58 -4.90
CA ARG A 200 1.19 -20.87 -4.32
C ARG A 200 0.30 -21.96 -4.90
N PRO A 201 0.84 -23.16 -5.20
CA PRO A 201 -0.01 -24.28 -5.58
C PRO A 201 -1.04 -24.50 -4.47
N GLY A 202 -2.32 -24.53 -4.83
CA GLY A 202 -3.37 -24.81 -3.86
C GLY A 202 -3.08 -26.14 -3.16
N GLY A 203 -2.98 -26.12 -1.84
CA GLY A 203 -2.94 -27.34 -1.06
C GLY A 203 -4.18 -28.15 -1.42
N LYS A 204 -3.99 -29.43 -1.80
CA LYS A 204 -5.11 -30.34 -2.06
C LYS A 204 -6.14 -30.19 -0.92
N ARG A 205 -7.35 -29.74 -1.25
CA ARG A 205 -8.47 -29.92 -0.34
C ARG A 205 -8.53 -31.41 -0.03
N VAL A 206 -8.14 -31.79 1.18
CA VAL A 206 -8.50 -33.11 1.71
C VAL A 206 -10.03 -33.12 1.73
N ARG A 207 -10.64 -33.74 0.71
CA ARG A 207 -12.05 -34.12 0.79
C ARG A 207 -12.15 -35.00 2.03
N ARG A 208 -12.72 -34.46 3.11
CA ARG A 208 -13.23 -35.32 4.17
C ARG A 208 -14.30 -36.14 3.50
N GLY A 209 -13.99 -37.41 3.25
CA GLY A 209 -14.96 -38.39 2.89
C GLY A 209 -16.04 -38.39 4.01
N VAL A 210 -17.25 -38.21 3.60
CA VAL A 210 -18.42 -38.50 4.40
C VAL A 210 -18.69 -39.96 4.08
N ASP A 211 -18.31 -40.82 5.00
CA ASP A 211 -18.85 -42.17 5.15
C ASP A 211 -19.98 -42.12 6.19
#